data_d2c0465f3ee739df77ad232ac04b897a
#
_entry.id   d2c0465f3ee739df77ad232ac04b897a
#
_cell.length_a   1.000
_cell.length_b   1.000
_cell.length_c   1.000
_cell.angle_alpha   90.00
_cell.angle_beta   90.00
_cell.angle_gamma   90.00
#
_symmetry.space_group_name_H-M   'P 1'
#
loop_
_entity.id
_entity.type
_entity.pdbx_description
1 polymer ?
#
loop_
_entity_poly.entity_id
_entity_poly.type
_entity_poly.pdbx_seq_one_letter_code
_entity_poly.pdbx_strand_id
1 'polypeptide(L)'
;MGVFAFSSCVSDVDDVFSDSAANRAQKAITETKTLLESAPNGWRVEYYGDVTYGGYNVFMKFEGDSVTVASEKVGKGQAAGYDAIGNALTCKSHFKLEQSMGVVLSLDDYNTIFHYFAEPKNDDFGTAGTGFEGDFEFRVVSASAEKIELQGKKHGDRIYMYPMAADMSWGEYMKQVDETEEYMTSRTYTLQWGEDTENTIYTQSTYRCLNFYTTDDEGKVQVVAAPYIVTPEGYEFY
;
A
#
# COMPACT_ATOMS: atom_id res chain seq x y z
N MET A 1 67.02 19.43 24.53
CA MET A 1 66.10 19.21 23.38
C MET A 1 65.37 17.90 23.62
N GLY A 2 64.12 17.98 24.06
CA GLY A 2 63.29 16.81 24.29
C GLY A 2 62.35 16.61 23.07
N VAL A 3 62.45 15.44 22.45
CA VAL A 3 61.57 15.06 21.35
C VAL A 3 60.38 14.36 21.96
N PHE A 4 59.19 14.97 21.89
CA PHE A 4 57.91 14.32 22.21
C PHE A 4 57.48 13.53 21.00
N ALA A 5 57.48 12.22 21.06
CA ALA A 5 56.85 11.35 20.12
C ALA A 5 55.37 11.22 20.49
N PHE A 6 54.45 11.76 19.66
CA PHE A 6 53.01 11.47 19.74
C PHE A 6 52.80 10.10 19.12
N SER A 7 52.55 9.10 19.96
CA SER A 7 52.02 7.81 19.55
C SER A 7 50.52 8.03 19.28
N SER A 8 50.13 8.10 18.00
CA SER A 8 48.74 8.03 17.58
C SER A 8 48.29 6.56 17.76
N CYS A 9 47.52 6.28 18.80
CA CYS A 9 46.75 5.06 18.87
C CYS A 9 45.69 5.10 17.82
N VAL A 10 45.97 4.53 16.66
CA VAL A 10 44.91 4.09 15.74
C VAL A 10 44.35 2.83 16.40
N SER A 11 43.23 2.93 17.10
CA SER A 11 42.45 1.76 17.46
C SER A 11 41.86 1.26 16.14
N ASP A 12 42.33 0.14 15.65
CA ASP A 12 41.59 -0.67 14.67
C ASP A 12 40.25 -1.03 15.34
N VAL A 13 39.22 -0.26 14.98
CA VAL A 13 37.86 -0.69 15.25
C VAL A 13 37.67 -1.87 14.31
N ASP A 14 37.69 -3.07 14.85
CA ASP A 14 37.29 -4.27 14.10
C ASP A 14 35.95 -3.98 13.43
N ASP A 15 35.99 -3.91 12.12
CA ASP A 15 34.80 -3.65 11.31
C ASP A 15 33.85 -4.84 11.50
N VAL A 16 32.85 -4.70 12.35
CA VAL A 16 31.88 -5.77 12.68
C VAL A 16 31.18 -6.28 11.42
N PHE A 17 31.29 -5.52 10.33
CA PHE A 17 30.71 -5.83 9.04
C PHE A 17 31.81 -6.01 7.99
N SER A 18 31.77 -7.14 7.28
CA SER A 18 32.70 -7.46 6.18
C SER A 18 32.58 -6.50 4.98
N ASP A 19 31.59 -5.60 4.96
CA ASP A 19 31.31 -4.71 3.84
C ASP A 19 31.04 -3.28 4.33
N SER A 20 31.37 -2.29 3.50
CA SER A 20 31.11 -0.88 3.83
C SER A 20 29.60 -0.57 3.89
N ALA A 21 29.22 0.45 4.65
CA ALA A 21 27.81 0.88 4.72
C ALA A 21 27.25 1.24 3.32
N ALA A 22 28.08 1.86 2.48
CA ALA A 22 27.70 2.22 1.10
C ALA A 22 27.45 0.96 0.23
N ASN A 23 28.32 -0.04 0.33
CA ASN A 23 28.15 -1.29 -0.42
C ASN A 23 26.93 -2.07 0.03
N ARG A 24 26.67 -2.15 1.34
CA ARG A 24 25.45 -2.78 1.87
C ARG A 24 24.19 -2.10 1.36
N ALA A 25 24.20 -0.78 1.33
CA ALA A 25 23.08 -0.01 0.81
C ALA A 25 22.83 -0.25 -0.68
N GLN A 26 23.90 -0.21 -1.49
CA GLN A 26 23.81 -0.47 -2.93
C GLN A 26 23.33 -1.91 -3.20
N LYS A 27 23.79 -2.87 -2.42
CA LYS A 27 23.33 -4.25 -2.50
C LYS A 27 21.84 -4.36 -2.20
N ALA A 28 21.36 -3.76 -1.12
CA ALA A 28 19.95 -3.77 -0.75
C ALA A 28 19.05 -3.13 -1.82
N ILE A 29 19.49 -2.03 -2.44
CA ILE A 29 18.78 -1.40 -3.58
C ILE A 29 18.71 -2.36 -4.76
N THR A 30 19.82 -3.00 -5.11
CA THR A 30 19.88 -3.94 -6.26
C THR A 30 19.00 -5.16 -6.02
N GLU A 31 19.05 -5.73 -4.81
CA GLU A 31 18.22 -6.89 -4.42
C GLU A 31 16.73 -6.52 -4.46
N THR A 32 16.36 -5.35 -3.92
CA THR A 32 14.98 -4.86 -3.98
C THR A 32 14.52 -4.66 -5.41
N LYS A 33 15.35 -4.05 -6.28
CA LYS A 33 15.01 -3.86 -7.70
C LYS A 33 14.77 -5.21 -8.40
N THR A 34 15.67 -6.15 -8.21
CA THR A 34 15.55 -7.50 -8.79
C THR A 34 14.26 -8.18 -8.33
N LEU A 35 13.91 -8.02 -7.06
CA LEU A 35 12.68 -8.58 -6.51
C LEU A 35 11.44 -7.92 -7.10
N LEU A 36 11.39 -6.59 -7.19
CA LEU A 36 10.27 -5.88 -7.80
C LEU A 36 10.02 -6.31 -9.25
N GLU A 37 11.08 -6.54 -10.02
CA GLU A 37 11.03 -7.00 -11.41
C GLU A 37 10.71 -8.50 -11.55
N SER A 38 10.81 -9.30 -10.47
CA SER A 38 10.68 -10.75 -10.52
C SER A 38 9.27 -11.26 -10.72
N ALA A 39 8.24 -10.45 -10.44
CA ALA A 39 6.84 -10.85 -10.60
C ALA A 39 6.38 -10.72 -12.07
N PRO A 40 6.15 -11.82 -12.80
CA PRO A 40 5.89 -11.76 -14.25
C PRO A 40 4.62 -11.00 -14.59
N ASN A 41 3.60 -11.10 -13.73
CA ASN A 41 2.31 -10.41 -13.85
C ASN A 41 2.21 -9.20 -12.93
N GLY A 42 3.35 -8.72 -12.38
CA GLY A 42 3.40 -7.62 -11.44
C GLY A 42 2.88 -7.97 -10.06
N TRP A 43 2.60 -6.96 -9.28
CA TRP A 43 2.22 -7.01 -7.88
C TRP A 43 0.83 -6.44 -7.67
N ARG A 44 -0.01 -7.09 -6.87
CA ARG A 44 -1.20 -6.50 -6.26
C ARG A 44 -0.77 -5.79 -4.98
N VAL A 45 -1.12 -4.56 -4.86
CA VAL A 45 -0.80 -3.69 -3.72
C VAL A 45 -2.08 -3.39 -2.96
N GLU A 46 -2.12 -3.77 -1.70
CA GLU A 46 -3.16 -3.34 -0.75
C GLU A 46 -2.82 -1.94 -0.29
N TYR A 47 -3.41 -0.96 -0.98
CA TYR A 47 -3.06 0.44 -0.79
C TYR A 47 -4.07 1.15 0.10
N TYR A 48 -3.56 1.73 1.18
CA TYR A 48 -4.30 2.63 2.07
C TYR A 48 -3.63 4.00 1.99
N GLY A 49 -4.37 5.01 1.58
CA GLY A 49 -3.89 6.39 1.61
C GLY A 49 -3.84 6.90 3.05
N ASP A 50 -5.00 6.98 3.67
CA ASP A 50 -5.21 6.94 5.12
C ASP A 50 -6.21 5.83 5.40
N VAL A 51 -6.03 5.11 6.49
CA VAL A 51 -6.88 3.96 6.87
C VAL A 51 -8.36 4.31 6.97
N THR A 52 -8.71 5.54 7.29
CA THR A 52 -10.10 6.01 7.42
C THR A 52 -10.86 5.98 6.10
N TYR A 53 -10.16 5.99 4.97
CA TYR A 53 -10.76 5.84 3.64
C TYR A 53 -10.86 4.39 3.17
N GLY A 54 -10.31 3.43 3.94
CA GLY A 54 -10.21 2.04 3.56
C GLY A 54 -9.14 1.77 2.51
N GLY A 55 -9.06 0.50 2.11
CA GLY A 55 -8.05 0.00 1.17
C GLY A 55 -8.57 -0.13 -0.26
N TYR A 56 -7.66 0.05 -1.21
CA TYR A 56 -7.92 -0.11 -2.64
C TYR A 56 -6.84 -0.98 -3.28
N ASN A 57 -7.24 -1.84 -4.22
CA ASN A 57 -6.29 -2.62 -4.99
C ASN A 57 -5.62 -1.73 -6.03
N VAL A 58 -4.30 -1.65 -5.93
CA VAL A 58 -3.41 -1.04 -6.92
C VAL A 58 -2.53 -2.14 -7.50
N PHE A 59 -2.22 -2.06 -8.77
CA PHE A 59 -1.38 -3.03 -9.46
C PHE A 59 -0.15 -2.33 -9.99
N MET A 60 1.01 -2.96 -9.80
CA MET A 60 2.30 -2.38 -10.22
C MET A 60 3.15 -3.43 -10.91
N LYS A 61 3.67 -3.11 -12.09
CA LYS A 61 4.67 -3.91 -12.78
C LYS A 61 5.90 -3.09 -13.05
N PHE A 62 7.04 -3.56 -12.56
CA PHE A 62 8.33 -2.88 -12.64
C PHE A 62 9.17 -3.45 -13.78
N GLU A 63 9.71 -2.58 -14.64
CA GLU A 63 10.55 -2.93 -15.77
C GLU A 63 11.61 -1.85 -16.00
N GLY A 64 12.89 -2.16 -15.75
CA GLY A 64 13.97 -1.18 -15.81
C GLY A 64 13.78 -0.06 -14.77
N ASP A 65 13.60 1.16 -15.23
CA ASP A 65 13.35 2.33 -14.37
C ASP A 65 11.91 2.83 -14.47
N SER A 66 11.01 1.97 -14.97
CA SER A 66 9.60 2.31 -15.19
C SER A 66 8.69 1.40 -14.39
N VAL A 67 7.58 1.96 -13.93
CA VAL A 67 6.47 1.24 -13.32
C VAL A 67 5.21 1.47 -14.12
N THR A 68 4.52 0.40 -14.46
CA THR A 68 3.16 0.44 -15.01
C THR A 68 2.19 0.24 -13.86
N VAL A 69 1.25 1.15 -13.70
CA VAL A 69 0.27 1.17 -12.60
C VAL A 69 -1.14 1.03 -13.15
N ALA A 70 -1.96 0.25 -12.48
CA ALA A 70 -3.43 0.24 -12.59
C ALA A 70 -4.05 0.31 -11.20
N SER A 71 -5.33 0.70 -11.09
CA SER A 71 -6.05 0.75 -9.82
C SER A 71 -7.54 0.68 -10.05
N GLU A 72 -8.28 0.24 -9.04
CA GLU A 72 -9.74 0.34 -8.98
C GLU A 72 -10.23 1.80 -9.11
N LYS A 73 -9.44 2.75 -8.62
CA LYS A 73 -9.72 4.19 -8.70
C LYS A 73 -8.80 4.83 -9.73
N VAL A 74 -9.37 5.46 -10.72
CA VAL A 74 -8.63 5.98 -11.90
C VAL A 74 -8.95 7.44 -12.24
N GLY A 75 -9.41 8.20 -11.28
CA GLY A 75 -9.67 9.62 -11.45
C GLY A 75 -11.02 9.94 -12.07
N LYS A 76 -11.25 11.22 -12.25
CA LYS A 76 -12.54 11.80 -12.60
C LYS A 76 -13.10 11.30 -13.93
N GLY A 77 -14.35 10.89 -13.92
CA GLY A 77 -15.10 10.49 -15.11
C GLY A 77 -14.88 9.05 -15.55
N GLN A 78 -14.11 8.26 -14.81
CA GLN A 78 -13.94 6.82 -15.03
C GLN A 78 -14.72 6.04 -13.97
N ALA A 79 -15.63 5.19 -14.41
CA ALA A 79 -16.48 4.40 -13.50
C ALA A 79 -15.72 3.22 -12.86
N ALA A 80 -14.70 2.69 -13.54
CA ALA A 80 -13.93 1.54 -13.10
C ALA A 80 -12.47 1.65 -13.57
N GLY A 81 -11.59 0.85 -12.98
CA GLY A 81 -10.17 0.75 -13.37
C GLY A 81 -9.90 -0.07 -14.64
N TYR A 82 -10.94 -0.42 -15.39
CA TYR A 82 -10.86 -1.23 -16.61
C TYR A 82 -11.84 -0.71 -17.69
N ASP A 83 -11.56 -1.06 -18.95
CA ASP A 83 -12.38 -0.70 -20.09
C ASP A 83 -13.57 -1.66 -20.30
N ALA A 84 -14.41 -1.36 -21.29
CA ALA A 84 -15.63 -2.13 -21.59
C ALA A 84 -15.40 -3.60 -21.98
N ILE A 85 -14.16 -3.96 -22.33
CA ILE A 85 -13.77 -5.35 -22.67
C ILE A 85 -12.90 -6.00 -21.58
N GLY A 86 -12.74 -5.33 -20.45
CA GLY A 86 -12.08 -5.87 -19.26
C GLY A 86 -10.56 -5.69 -19.21
N ASN A 87 -9.96 -4.83 -20.04
CA ASN A 87 -8.55 -4.51 -19.91
C ASN A 87 -8.35 -3.44 -18.83
N ALA A 88 -7.36 -3.62 -17.96
CA ALA A 88 -7.00 -2.62 -16.98
C ALA A 88 -6.58 -1.29 -17.66
N LEU A 89 -7.08 -0.19 -17.15
CA LEU A 89 -6.59 1.14 -17.50
C LEU A 89 -5.24 1.33 -16.79
N THR A 90 -4.22 1.71 -17.54
CA THR A 90 -2.85 1.77 -17.03
C THR A 90 -2.21 3.12 -17.27
N CYS A 91 -1.30 3.51 -16.37
CA CYS A 91 -0.40 4.64 -16.55
C CYS A 91 1.03 4.17 -16.29
N LYS A 92 1.97 4.50 -17.19
CA LYS A 92 3.39 4.20 -17.03
C LYS A 92 4.14 5.46 -16.64
N SER A 93 4.97 5.38 -15.61
CA SER A 93 5.81 6.46 -15.12
C SER A 93 7.18 5.94 -14.72
N HIS A 94 8.08 6.84 -14.35
CA HIS A 94 9.35 6.51 -13.73
C HIS A 94 9.17 6.12 -12.25
N PHE A 95 10.06 5.30 -11.72
CA PHE A 95 10.26 5.07 -10.30
C PHE A 95 11.75 5.06 -9.98
N LYS A 96 12.08 5.29 -8.73
CA LYS A 96 13.46 5.14 -8.24
C LYS A 96 13.51 4.39 -6.93
N LEU A 97 14.65 3.76 -6.69
CA LEU A 97 15.04 3.23 -5.39
C LEU A 97 16.22 4.04 -4.89
N GLU A 98 16.11 4.54 -3.69
CA GLU A 98 17.18 5.32 -3.05
C GLU A 98 17.40 4.89 -1.61
N GLN A 99 18.56 5.23 -1.06
CA GLN A 99 18.83 5.01 0.35
C GLN A 99 18.45 6.23 1.18
N SER A 100 17.49 6.02 2.11
CA SER A 100 17.14 7.01 3.13
C SER A 100 16.68 6.29 4.40
N MET A 101 17.60 6.01 5.32
CA MET A 101 17.38 5.15 6.50
C MET A 101 16.75 3.78 6.15
N GLY A 102 17.25 3.15 5.08
CA GLY A 102 16.74 1.96 4.45
C GLY A 102 16.52 2.19 2.96
N VAL A 103 15.94 1.22 2.26
CA VAL A 103 15.55 1.37 0.87
C VAL A 103 14.21 2.09 0.80
N VAL A 104 14.14 3.12 -0.02
CA VAL A 104 12.90 3.87 -0.32
C VAL A 104 12.55 3.67 -1.78
N LEU A 105 11.32 3.21 -2.02
CA LEU A 105 10.67 3.19 -3.32
C LEU A 105 9.93 4.51 -3.49
N SER A 106 10.22 5.24 -4.56
CA SER A 106 9.58 6.52 -4.88
C SER A 106 9.01 6.49 -6.29
N LEU A 107 7.75 6.87 -6.44
CA LEU A 107 7.11 7.18 -7.71
C LEU A 107 7.27 8.69 -7.94
N ASP A 108 8.45 9.10 -8.39
CA ASP A 108 8.87 10.49 -8.47
C ASP A 108 8.37 11.24 -9.72
N ASP A 109 7.88 10.51 -10.72
CA ASP A 109 7.14 11.08 -11.84
C ASP A 109 5.64 11.01 -11.62
N TYR A 110 4.92 12.06 -12.07
CA TYR A 110 3.47 12.09 -11.93
C TYR A 110 2.80 10.96 -12.70
N ASN A 111 2.17 10.07 -11.95
CA ASN A 111 1.35 8.97 -12.46
C ASN A 111 -0.12 9.27 -12.20
N THR A 112 -0.91 9.45 -13.26
CA THR A 112 -2.32 9.89 -13.14
C THR A 112 -3.21 8.93 -12.35
N ILE A 113 -2.86 7.65 -12.30
CA ILE A 113 -3.60 6.64 -11.54
C ILE A 113 -3.13 6.65 -10.07
N PHE A 114 -1.82 6.58 -9.84
CA PHE A 114 -1.31 6.45 -8.48
C PHE A 114 -1.44 7.75 -7.67
N HIS A 115 -1.08 8.89 -8.28
CA HIS A 115 -1.18 10.19 -7.61
C HIS A 115 -2.61 10.66 -7.39
N TYR A 116 -3.61 9.98 -7.98
CA TYR A 116 -5.02 10.18 -7.64
C TYR A 116 -5.28 10.12 -6.14
N PHE A 117 -4.62 9.20 -5.43
CA PHE A 117 -4.74 9.07 -3.98
C PHE A 117 -4.05 10.19 -3.19
N ALA A 118 -3.09 10.89 -3.78
CA ALA A 118 -2.37 12.03 -3.18
C ALA A 118 -2.92 13.39 -3.65
N GLU A 119 -3.91 13.41 -4.55
CA GLU A 119 -4.47 14.62 -5.15
C GLU A 119 -5.31 15.40 -4.12
N PRO A 120 -4.89 16.62 -3.69
CA PRO A 120 -5.61 17.37 -2.66
C PRO A 120 -6.96 17.95 -3.14
N LYS A 121 -7.19 18.01 -4.45
CA LYS A 121 -8.45 18.44 -5.09
C LYS A 121 -9.18 17.27 -5.73
N ASN A 122 -9.29 16.18 -5.01
CA ASN A 122 -10.10 15.07 -5.49
C ASN A 122 -11.57 15.40 -5.25
N ASP A 123 -12.26 15.85 -6.32
CA ASP A 123 -13.67 16.23 -6.26
C ASP A 123 -14.60 15.02 -6.09
N ASP A 124 -14.10 13.82 -6.32
CA ASP A 124 -14.91 12.61 -6.31
C ASP A 124 -14.86 11.90 -4.95
N PHE A 125 -13.72 11.95 -4.25
CA PHE A 125 -13.49 11.23 -2.98
C PHE A 125 -12.43 11.93 -2.12
N GLY A 126 -12.41 11.57 -0.83
CA GLY A 126 -11.47 12.11 0.13
C GLY A 126 -11.92 13.45 0.73
N THR A 127 -11.06 14.02 1.54
CA THR A 127 -11.31 15.30 2.19
C THR A 127 -10.81 16.45 1.33
N ALA A 128 -11.61 17.50 1.18
CA ALA A 128 -11.22 18.69 0.43
C ALA A 128 -9.92 19.29 1.00
N GLY A 129 -8.89 19.38 0.18
CA GLY A 129 -7.56 19.90 0.52
C GLY A 129 -6.52 18.82 0.85
N THR A 130 -6.91 17.59 1.15
CA THR A 130 -6.00 16.48 1.46
C THR A 130 -6.21 15.23 0.58
N GLY A 131 -7.38 15.10 -0.05
CA GLY A 131 -7.75 13.92 -0.84
C GLY A 131 -7.82 12.68 0.03
N PHE A 132 -7.21 11.59 -0.41
CA PHE A 132 -7.06 10.33 0.34
C PHE A 132 -5.82 10.28 1.24
N GLU A 133 -5.07 11.38 1.34
CA GLU A 133 -3.81 11.47 2.08
C GLU A 133 -2.74 10.45 1.64
N GLY A 134 -2.76 10.06 0.38
CA GLY A 134 -1.88 9.04 -0.15
C GLY A 134 -0.42 9.44 -0.20
N ASP A 135 0.46 8.49 0.15
CA ASP A 135 1.90 8.58 -0.02
C ASP A 135 2.33 8.07 -1.41
N PHE A 136 3.41 8.61 -1.95
CA PHE A 136 4.07 8.14 -3.18
C PHE A 136 5.55 7.83 -2.97
N GLU A 137 6.01 7.93 -1.74
CA GLU A 137 7.33 7.49 -1.26
C GLU A 137 7.16 6.47 -0.13
N PHE A 138 7.81 5.33 -0.25
CA PHE A 138 7.61 4.21 0.66
C PHE A 138 8.94 3.64 1.12
N ARG A 139 9.10 3.51 2.43
CA ARG A 139 10.20 2.71 2.99
C ARG A 139 9.89 1.23 2.83
N VAL A 140 10.83 0.47 2.31
CA VAL A 140 10.76 -0.98 2.27
C VAL A 140 11.07 -1.51 3.68
N VAL A 141 10.08 -2.12 4.33
CA VAL A 141 10.20 -2.68 5.69
C VAL A 141 10.71 -4.11 5.62
N SER A 142 10.12 -4.91 4.76
CA SER A 142 10.55 -6.27 4.45
C SER A 142 10.24 -6.61 3.00
N ALA A 143 11.01 -7.52 2.42
CA ALA A 143 10.84 -7.92 1.02
C ALA A 143 11.19 -9.39 0.82
N SER A 144 10.25 -10.15 0.27
CA SER A 144 10.41 -11.52 -0.18
C SER A 144 9.63 -11.75 -1.48
N ALA A 145 9.81 -12.91 -2.10
CA ALA A 145 9.09 -13.25 -3.32
C ALA A 145 7.56 -13.43 -3.11
N GLU A 146 7.14 -13.71 -1.89
CA GLU A 146 5.75 -13.93 -1.51
C GLU A 146 5.06 -12.63 -1.07
N LYS A 147 5.83 -11.70 -0.48
CA LYS A 147 5.27 -10.47 0.09
C LYS A 147 6.33 -9.39 0.25
N ILE A 148 5.98 -8.18 -0.13
CA ILE A 148 6.76 -6.98 0.21
C ILE A 148 5.90 -6.11 1.13
N GLU A 149 6.50 -5.66 2.23
CA GLU A 149 5.88 -4.73 3.17
C GLU A 149 6.52 -3.35 3.00
N LEU A 150 5.67 -2.37 2.75
CA LEU A 150 6.04 -0.97 2.61
C LEU A 150 5.44 -0.14 3.74
N GLN A 151 6.08 0.97 4.03
CA GLN A 151 5.54 1.98 4.94
C GLN A 151 5.61 3.35 4.27
N GLY A 152 4.47 4.04 4.22
CA GLY A 152 4.37 5.40 3.74
C GLY A 152 5.35 6.32 4.47
N LYS A 153 6.06 7.16 3.75
CA LYS A 153 7.11 8.01 4.34
C LYS A 153 6.54 9.21 5.07
N LYS A 154 5.40 9.73 4.62
CA LYS A 154 4.74 10.91 5.17
C LYS A 154 3.69 10.54 6.22
N HIS A 155 2.80 9.61 5.91
CA HIS A 155 1.67 9.25 6.78
C HIS A 155 1.94 7.99 7.61
N GLY A 156 2.84 7.11 7.16
CA GLY A 156 3.29 5.96 7.94
C GLY A 156 2.44 4.70 7.80
N ASP A 157 1.43 4.73 6.93
CA ASP A 157 0.54 3.59 6.72
C ASP A 157 1.27 2.38 6.16
N ARG A 158 0.82 1.19 6.59
CA ARG A 158 1.34 -0.08 6.12
C ARG A 158 0.68 -0.47 4.81
N ILE A 159 1.49 -0.88 3.86
CA ILE A 159 1.08 -1.27 2.52
C ILE A 159 1.71 -2.61 2.21
N TYR A 160 0.94 -3.51 1.66
CA TYR A 160 1.40 -4.85 1.34
C TYR A 160 1.32 -5.10 -0.17
N MET A 161 2.38 -5.70 -0.72
CA MET A 161 2.41 -6.12 -2.13
C MET A 161 2.53 -7.63 -2.20
N TYR A 162 1.66 -8.24 -2.99
CA TYR A 162 1.64 -9.69 -3.28
C TYR A 162 1.82 -9.93 -4.77
N PRO A 163 2.60 -10.94 -5.19
CA PRO A 163 2.74 -11.23 -6.61
C PRO A 163 1.39 -11.66 -7.20
N MET A 164 1.04 -11.09 -8.35
CA MET A 164 -0.17 -11.49 -9.06
C MET A 164 -0.02 -12.88 -9.67
N ALA A 165 -1.08 -13.68 -9.59
CA ALA A 165 -1.15 -14.96 -10.27
C ALA A 165 -0.96 -14.79 -11.79
N ALA A 166 -0.22 -15.70 -12.40
CA ALA A 166 0.17 -15.57 -13.81
C ALA A 166 -1.02 -15.68 -14.78
N ASP A 167 -2.09 -16.31 -14.36
CA ASP A 167 -3.32 -16.57 -15.13
C ASP A 167 -4.44 -15.56 -14.83
N MET A 168 -4.23 -14.60 -13.95
CA MET A 168 -5.20 -13.57 -13.57
C MET A 168 -4.79 -12.21 -14.16
N SER A 169 -5.60 -11.65 -15.06
CA SER A 169 -5.36 -10.28 -15.53
C SER A 169 -5.80 -9.25 -14.47
N TRP A 170 -5.17 -8.07 -14.48
CA TRP A 170 -5.52 -6.99 -13.55
C TRP A 170 -6.97 -6.52 -13.72
N GLY A 171 -7.43 -6.43 -14.97
CA GLY A 171 -8.81 -6.03 -15.26
C GLY A 171 -9.83 -7.06 -14.79
N GLU A 172 -9.56 -8.35 -14.97
CA GLU A 172 -10.42 -9.42 -14.46
C GLU A 172 -10.48 -9.42 -12.94
N TYR A 173 -9.34 -9.22 -12.27
CA TYR A 173 -9.31 -9.10 -10.82
C TYR A 173 -10.18 -7.93 -10.33
N MET A 174 -10.02 -6.73 -10.92
CA MET A 174 -10.83 -5.56 -10.55
C MET A 174 -12.32 -5.77 -10.82
N LYS A 175 -12.67 -6.46 -11.88
CA LYS A 175 -14.06 -6.82 -12.18
C LYS A 175 -14.66 -7.73 -11.10
N GLN A 176 -13.90 -8.75 -10.66
CA GLN A 176 -14.33 -9.61 -9.57
C GLN A 176 -14.45 -8.85 -8.23
N VAL A 177 -13.58 -7.88 -7.98
CA VAL A 177 -13.71 -6.97 -6.83
C VAL A 177 -15.00 -6.17 -6.90
N ASP A 178 -15.34 -5.55 -8.05
CA ASP A 178 -16.59 -4.82 -8.23
C ASP A 178 -17.82 -5.72 -8.02
N GLU A 179 -17.81 -6.94 -8.57
CA GLU A 179 -18.88 -7.93 -8.39
C GLU A 179 -19.04 -8.33 -6.91
N THR A 180 -17.92 -8.48 -6.19
CA THR A 180 -17.93 -8.78 -4.76
C THR A 180 -18.45 -7.60 -3.94
N GLU A 181 -18.00 -6.38 -4.25
CA GLU A 181 -18.47 -5.17 -3.57
C GLU A 181 -19.96 -4.95 -3.78
N GLU A 182 -20.47 -5.11 -5.01
CA GLU A 182 -21.91 -5.05 -5.33
C GLU A 182 -22.69 -6.11 -4.56
N TYR A 183 -22.21 -7.36 -4.55
CA TYR A 183 -22.83 -8.44 -3.80
C TYR A 183 -22.90 -8.14 -2.30
N MET A 184 -21.81 -7.65 -1.72
CA MET A 184 -21.70 -7.36 -0.29
C MET A 184 -22.55 -6.14 0.10
N THR A 185 -22.56 -5.07 -0.69
CA THR A 185 -23.30 -3.84 -0.38
C THR A 185 -24.81 -3.97 -0.64
N SER A 186 -25.24 -4.88 -1.50
CA SER A 186 -26.66 -5.11 -1.81
C SER A 186 -27.42 -5.92 -0.75
N ARG A 187 -26.73 -6.39 0.32
CA ARG A 187 -27.29 -7.30 1.32
C ARG A 187 -27.18 -6.74 2.73
N THR A 188 -28.06 -7.18 3.60
CA THR A 188 -27.96 -6.94 5.04
C THR A 188 -27.34 -8.17 5.70
N TYR A 189 -26.35 -7.96 6.51
CA TYR A 189 -25.65 -9.00 7.24
C TYR A 189 -25.95 -8.88 8.73
N THR A 190 -26.04 -10.02 9.40
CA THR A 190 -25.99 -10.11 10.86
C THR A 190 -24.57 -10.50 11.24
N LEU A 191 -23.91 -9.67 12.02
CA LEU A 191 -22.57 -9.95 12.52
C LEU A 191 -22.69 -10.58 13.90
N GLN A 192 -22.11 -11.77 14.08
CA GLN A 192 -21.98 -12.40 15.39
C GLN A 192 -20.54 -12.23 15.87
N TRP A 193 -20.37 -11.65 17.05
CA TRP A 193 -19.07 -11.49 17.68
C TRP A 193 -18.94 -12.44 18.88
N GLY A 194 -18.04 -13.41 18.79
CA GLY A 194 -17.82 -14.39 19.85
C GLY A 194 -19.03 -15.29 20.10
N GLU A 195 -19.28 -15.62 21.36
CA GLU A 195 -20.42 -16.43 21.81
C GLU A 195 -21.71 -15.61 22.06
N ASP A 196 -21.60 -14.28 22.07
CA ASP A 196 -22.75 -13.39 22.24
C ASP A 196 -23.62 -13.40 20.99
N THR A 197 -24.89 -13.74 21.21
CA THR A 197 -25.90 -13.82 20.13
C THR A 197 -26.62 -12.49 19.92
N GLU A 198 -26.21 -11.40 20.60
CA GLU A 198 -26.79 -10.08 20.36
C GLU A 198 -26.31 -9.52 19.02
N ASN A 199 -27.28 -8.99 18.27
CA ASN A 199 -27.00 -8.39 16.95
C ASN A 199 -26.08 -7.19 17.12
N THR A 200 -24.85 -7.30 16.65
CA THR A 200 -23.94 -6.14 16.61
C THR A 200 -24.45 -5.17 15.57
N ILE A 201 -24.79 -3.97 16.01
CA ILE A 201 -25.19 -2.88 15.11
C ILE A 201 -23.94 -2.32 14.47
N TYR A 202 -23.94 -2.25 13.14
CA TYR A 202 -22.89 -1.59 12.39
C TYR A 202 -23.49 -0.68 11.32
N THR A 203 -22.71 0.31 10.90
CA THR A 203 -23.00 1.15 9.74
C THR A 203 -21.79 1.18 8.83
N GLN A 204 -22.04 1.19 7.53
CA GLN A 204 -20.99 1.44 6.55
C GLN A 204 -20.77 2.95 6.42
N SER A 205 -19.52 3.39 6.41
CA SER A 205 -19.19 4.77 6.11
C SER A 205 -19.29 5.04 4.60
N THR A 206 -19.11 6.29 4.20
CA THR A 206 -19.00 6.69 2.77
C THR A 206 -17.81 5.99 2.10
N TYR A 207 -16.81 5.58 2.88
CA TYR A 207 -15.61 4.89 2.44
C TYR A 207 -15.64 3.43 2.88
N ARG A 208 -14.63 2.65 2.50
CA ARG A 208 -14.48 1.23 2.88
C ARG A 208 -14.11 1.07 4.36
N CYS A 209 -15.03 1.44 5.22
CA CYS A 209 -14.90 1.33 6.67
C CYS A 209 -16.25 0.95 7.29
N LEU A 210 -16.28 -0.10 8.10
CA LEU A 210 -17.42 -0.46 8.93
C LEU A 210 -17.26 0.17 10.31
N ASN A 211 -18.32 0.79 10.83
CA ASN A 211 -18.38 1.33 12.18
C ASN A 211 -19.23 0.41 13.04
N PHE A 212 -18.60 -0.24 14.01
CA PHE A 212 -19.27 -1.08 15.00
C PHE A 212 -19.58 -0.28 16.26
N TYR A 213 -20.81 -0.41 16.74
CA TYR A 213 -21.27 0.28 17.95
C TYR A 213 -21.27 -0.70 19.09
N THR A 214 -20.52 -0.40 20.15
CA THR A 214 -20.46 -1.14 21.39
C THR A 214 -20.85 -0.22 22.56
N THR A 215 -21.16 -0.81 23.70
CA THR A 215 -21.45 -0.05 24.92
C THR A 215 -20.41 -0.46 25.96
N ASP A 216 -19.74 0.53 26.57
CA ASP A 216 -18.80 0.25 27.66
C ASP A 216 -19.53 -0.03 29.01
N ASP A 217 -18.76 -0.37 30.03
CA ASP A 217 -19.29 -0.73 31.37
C ASP A 217 -20.04 0.41 32.02
N GLU A 218 -19.87 1.65 31.58
CA GLU A 218 -20.57 2.84 32.04
C GLU A 218 -21.86 3.14 31.27
N GLY A 219 -22.18 2.31 30.25
CA GLY A 219 -23.35 2.48 29.39
C GLY A 219 -23.14 3.51 28.27
N LYS A 220 -21.90 3.95 28.00
CA LYS A 220 -21.57 4.91 26.95
C LYS A 220 -21.30 4.17 25.63
N VAL A 221 -21.94 4.65 24.57
CA VAL A 221 -21.71 4.11 23.22
C VAL A 221 -20.30 4.44 22.75
N GLN A 222 -19.57 3.41 22.36
CA GLN A 222 -18.27 3.48 21.72
C GLN A 222 -18.42 3.08 20.25
N VAL A 223 -17.59 3.66 19.38
CA VAL A 223 -17.53 3.34 17.96
C VAL A 223 -16.15 2.78 17.65
N VAL A 224 -16.11 1.56 17.12
CA VAL A 224 -14.90 0.93 16.60
C VAL A 224 -14.97 0.95 15.08
N ALA A 225 -14.06 1.68 14.46
CA ALA A 225 -13.91 1.72 13.01
C ALA A 225 -13.07 0.54 12.54
N ALA A 226 -13.54 -0.18 11.53
CA ALA A 226 -12.86 -1.30 10.90
C ALA A 226 -12.70 -1.03 9.39
N PRO A 227 -11.58 -0.42 8.99
CA PRO A 227 -11.24 -0.23 7.57
C PRO A 227 -11.04 -1.58 6.91
N TYR A 228 -11.42 -1.67 5.64
CA TYR A 228 -11.29 -2.89 4.85
C TYR A 228 -10.87 -2.60 3.41
N ILE A 229 -10.33 -3.61 2.77
CA ILE A 229 -10.15 -3.69 1.31
C ILE A 229 -11.10 -4.77 0.77
N VAL A 230 -11.56 -4.60 -0.45
CA VAL A 230 -12.38 -5.61 -1.14
C VAL A 230 -11.48 -6.47 -2.00
N THR A 231 -11.65 -7.78 -1.89
CA THR A 231 -10.99 -8.78 -2.75
C THR A 231 -12.05 -9.61 -3.46
N PRO A 232 -11.69 -10.44 -4.43
CA PRO A 232 -12.64 -11.40 -5.03
C PRO A 232 -13.30 -12.33 -4.01
N GLU A 233 -12.65 -12.60 -2.89
CA GLU A 233 -13.13 -13.51 -1.84
C GLU A 233 -14.00 -12.80 -0.79
N GLY A 234 -13.95 -11.48 -0.69
CA GLY A 234 -14.73 -10.72 0.30
C GLY A 234 -14.00 -9.50 0.86
N TYR A 235 -14.38 -9.09 2.06
CA TYR A 235 -13.75 -7.99 2.78
C TYR A 235 -12.58 -8.50 3.62
N GLU A 236 -11.41 -7.91 3.44
CA GLU A 236 -10.24 -8.09 4.30
C GLU A 236 -10.05 -6.84 5.15
N PHE A 237 -10.02 -6.99 6.47
CA PHE A 237 -9.87 -5.88 7.41
C PHE A 237 -8.39 -5.54 7.63
N TYR A 238 -8.14 -4.23 7.82
CA TYR A 238 -6.80 -3.67 8.07
C TYR A 238 -6.23 -4.10 9.42
#